data_83ee587a86ac46f0ccd1838b21fda21b
#
_entry.id   83ee587a86ac46f0ccd1838b21fda21b
#
_cell.length_a   1.000
_cell.length_b   1.000
_cell.length_c   1.000
_cell.angle_alpha   90.00
_cell.angle_beta   90.00
_cell.angle_gamma   90.00
#
_symmetry.space_group_name_H-M   'P 1'
#
loop_
_entity.id
_entity.type
_entity.pdbx_description
1 polymer ?
#
loop_
_entity_poly.entity_id
_entity_poly.type
_entity_poly.pdbx_seq_one_letter_code
_entity_poly.pdbx_strand_id
1 'polypeptide(L)'
;YGQFTILKMGGAPQQQAIMVSHSDFVGKYQLSARSLTAREDAMVPKLPDWYIIPREVVRVCEHAKLTSTTSQPMRNFLFRGEAGTGKTMGAQAIAAGLHLPYTLMTCSANTEITDLVGQFIPDTAGAVSQADASSPLPKISDIIMHPPSVYEELTGIYDDDKTEDDVLQKLIEIAVGRLAQKEEQYGQRIRYVDTPLLEAIRYGYVCELQERATRS
;
A
#
# COMPACT_ATOMS: atom_id res chain seq x y z
N TYR A 1 -12.16 23.47 9.09
CA TYR A 1 -10.93 24.21 8.76
C TYR A 1 -9.79 23.61 9.58
N GLY A 2 -8.81 22.96 8.89
CA GLY A 2 -7.63 22.38 9.56
C GLY A 2 -6.72 23.48 10.12
N GLN A 3 -6.36 23.37 11.39
CA GLN A 3 -5.35 24.23 11.97
C GLN A 3 -3.95 23.67 11.58
N PHE A 4 -3.08 24.54 11.10
CA PHE A 4 -1.70 24.21 10.78
C PHE A 4 -0.75 24.91 11.74
N THR A 5 0.21 24.18 12.28
CA THR A 5 1.34 24.76 13.00
C THR A 5 2.54 24.91 12.07
N ILE A 6 3.00 26.15 11.89
CA ILE A 6 4.18 26.43 11.04
C ILE A 6 5.44 26.29 11.89
N LEU A 7 6.33 25.42 11.48
CA LEU A 7 7.62 25.19 12.13
C LEU A 7 8.74 25.65 11.21
N LYS A 8 9.51 26.61 11.68
CA LYS A 8 10.70 27.10 10.95
C LYS A 8 11.90 26.25 11.35
N MET A 9 12.40 25.44 10.42
CA MET A 9 13.59 24.65 10.61
C MET A 9 14.82 25.43 10.08
N GLY A 10 15.95 25.37 10.82
CA GLY A 10 17.21 26.03 10.42
C GLY A 10 17.34 27.49 10.83
N GLY A 11 16.73 27.89 11.95
CA GLY A 11 17.02 29.19 12.60
C GLY A 11 18.40 29.18 13.27
N ALA A 12 19.06 30.37 13.35
CA ALA A 12 20.38 30.55 13.95
C ALA A 12 20.50 29.87 15.33
N PRO A 13 21.68 29.33 15.67
CA PRO A 13 21.91 28.59 16.91
C PRO A 13 21.95 29.55 18.12
N GLN A 14 20.82 29.90 18.63
CA GLN A 14 20.69 30.54 19.93
C GLN A 14 19.70 29.74 20.77
N GLN A 15 20.25 28.83 21.49
CA GLN A 15 19.87 28.30 22.79
C GLN A 15 20.38 26.86 22.89
N GLN A 16 21.10 26.59 23.99
CA GLN A 16 21.67 25.29 24.33
C GLN A 16 20.67 24.17 23.96
N ALA A 17 21.07 23.36 22.98
CA ALA A 17 20.33 22.16 22.61
C ALA A 17 20.33 21.28 23.88
N ILE A 18 19.17 21.11 24.49
CA ILE A 18 18.99 20.06 25.47
C ILE A 18 19.09 18.77 24.64
N MET A 19 20.25 18.11 24.77
CA MET A 19 20.47 16.83 24.09
C MET A 19 19.57 15.80 24.76
N VAL A 20 18.43 15.54 24.15
CA VAL A 20 17.56 14.44 24.57
C VAL A 20 18.19 13.17 24.00
N SER A 21 18.42 12.19 24.86
CA SER A 21 18.88 10.86 24.42
C SER A 21 17.85 10.24 23.47
N HIS A 22 18.31 9.53 22.42
CA HIS A 22 17.38 8.84 21.51
C HIS A 22 16.53 7.81 22.25
N SER A 23 17.09 7.08 23.19
CA SER A 23 16.37 6.10 24.02
C SER A 23 15.25 6.74 24.85
N ASP A 24 15.49 7.98 25.32
CA ASP A 24 14.49 8.71 26.12
C ASP A 24 13.45 9.40 25.26
N PHE A 25 13.75 9.63 23.98
CA PHE A 25 12.85 10.30 23.05
C PHE A 25 11.90 9.33 22.33
N VAL A 26 12.44 8.19 21.86
CA VAL A 26 11.67 7.19 21.10
C VAL A 26 10.57 6.61 22.00
N GLY A 27 9.32 6.71 21.53
CA GLY A 27 8.17 6.22 22.27
C GLY A 27 7.75 7.04 23.49
N LYS A 28 8.51 8.07 23.91
CA LYS A 28 8.15 8.94 25.05
C LYS A 28 6.80 9.62 24.86
N TYR A 29 6.51 9.97 23.62
CA TYR A 29 5.30 10.69 23.24
C TYR A 29 4.26 9.80 22.58
N GLN A 30 4.34 8.49 22.76
CA GLN A 30 3.40 7.52 22.20
C GLN A 30 1.94 7.97 22.39
N LEU A 31 1.18 8.06 21.29
CA LEU A 31 -0.18 8.61 21.29
C LEU A 31 -1.24 7.59 21.72
N SER A 32 -1.07 6.34 21.37
CA SER A 32 -2.07 5.30 21.66
C SER A 32 -1.44 4.06 22.25
N ALA A 33 -2.22 3.34 23.06
CA ALA A 33 -1.87 2.00 23.55
C ALA A 33 -2.08 0.90 22.48
N ARG A 34 -2.36 1.27 21.20
CA ARG A 34 -2.53 0.32 20.12
C ARG A 34 -1.23 -0.45 19.89
N SER A 35 -1.31 -1.76 19.91
CA SER A 35 -0.20 -2.59 19.48
C SER A 35 -0.05 -2.49 17.96
N LEU A 36 1.14 -2.16 17.49
CA LEU A 36 1.47 -2.17 16.07
C LEU A 36 1.63 -3.62 15.59
N THR A 37 1.22 -3.89 14.36
CA THR A 37 1.55 -5.14 13.69
C THR A 37 3.06 -5.18 13.39
N ALA A 38 3.63 -6.36 13.13
CA ALA A 38 5.05 -6.49 12.76
C ALA A 38 5.42 -5.65 11.52
N ARG A 39 4.49 -5.51 10.57
CA ARG A 39 4.67 -4.64 9.39
C ARG A 39 4.71 -3.16 9.78
N GLU A 40 3.79 -2.73 10.61
CA GLU A 40 3.69 -1.34 11.06
C GLU A 40 4.89 -0.95 11.93
N ASP A 41 5.35 -1.84 12.80
CA ASP A 41 6.54 -1.61 13.62
C ASP A 41 7.81 -1.45 12.77
N ALA A 42 7.93 -2.22 11.69
CA ALA A 42 9.00 -2.07 10.72
C ALA A 42 8.97 -0.72 9.97
N MET A 43 7.81 -0.06 9.90
CA MET A 43 7.63 1.27 9.29
C MET A 43 7.92 2.42 10.25
N VAL A 44 8.13 2.15 11.54
CA VAL A 44 8.55 3.19 12.50
C VAL A 44 10.01 3.54 12.25
N PRO A 45 10.35 4.82 11.99
CA PRO A 45 11.71 5.21 11.64
C PRO A 45 12.68 4.97 12.81
N LYS A 46 13.86 4.42 12.49
CA LYS A 46 14.99 4.33 13.42
C LYS A 46 15.87 5.54 13.22
N LEU A 47 16.08 6.31 14.29
CA LEU A 47 16.91 7.50 14.20
C LEU A 47 18.40 7.11 14.22
N PRO A 48 19.23 7.67 13.31
CA PRO A 48 20.66 7.47 13.34
C PRO A 48 21.29 8.06 14.62
N ASP A 49 22.31 7.41 15.19
CA ASP A 49 22.95 7.83 16.43
C ASP A 49 23.55 9.25 16.37
N TRP A 50 23.96 9.68 15.19
CA TRP A 50 24.51 11.03 14.95
C TRP A 50 23.45 12.12 14.87
N TYR A 51 22.15 11.76 14.78
CA TYR A 51 21.09 12.75 14.61
C TYR A 51 20.79 13.45 15.94
N ILE A 52 20.99 14.76 15.97
CA ILE A 52 20.61 15.60 17.11
C ILE A 52 19.16 16.01 16.96
N ILE A 53 18.32 15.62 17.91
CA ILE A 53 16.88 15.89 17.88
C ILE A 53 16.64 17.38 18.13
N PRO A 54 16.10 18.13 17.15
CA PRO A 54 15.83 19.54 17.32
C PRO A 54 14.72 19.79 18.35
N ARG A 55 14.80 20.89 19.07
CA ARG A 55 13.79 21.29 20.06
C ARG A 55 12.40 21.43 19.44
N GLU A 56 12.33 21.85 18.18
CA GLU A 56 11.11 21.98 17.40
C GLU A 56 10.40 20.63 17.25
N VAL A 57 11.15 19.56 16.98
CA VAL A 57 10.63 18.19 16.88
C VAL A 57 10.07 17.73 18.22
N VAL A 58 10.79 17.98 19.32
CA VAL A 58 10.32 17.65 20.68
C VAL A 58 9.00 18.37 20.97
N ARG A 59 8.92 19.67 20.69
CA ARG A 59 7.70 20.47 20.88
C ARG A 59 6.51 19.95 20.07
N VAL A 60 6.73 19.51 18.83
CA VAL A 60 5.68 18.90 18.01
C VAL A 60 5.16 17.64 18.68
N CYS A 61 6.04 16.76 19.12
CA CYS A 61 5.64 15.53 19.80
C CYS A 61 4.88 15.82 21.12
N GLU A 62 5.36 16.76 21.91
CA GLU A 62 4.67 17.20 23.12
C GLU A 62 3.27 17.74 22.81
N HIS A 63 3.18 18.61 21.82
CA HIS A 63 1.90 19.23 21.43
C HIS A 63 0.92 18.20 20.89
N ALA A 64 1.38 17.31 20.02
CA ALA A 64 0.57 16.22 19.50
C ALA A 64 0.03 15.34 20.62
N LYS A 65 0.87 15.01 21.64
CA LYS A 65 0.45 14.22 22.79
C LYS A 65 -0.52 14.96 23.67
N LEU A 66 -0.24 16.21 24.04
CA LEU A 66 -1.12 17.02 24.90
C LEU A 66 -2.50 17.24 24.28
N THR A 67 -2.56 17.43 22.96
CA THR A 67 -3.82 17.67 22.26
C THR A 67 -4.55 16.39 21.85
N SER A 68 -3.93 15.22 21.97
CA SER A 68 -4.49 13.96 21.50
C SER A 68 -5.84 13.59 22.11
N THR A 69 -6.09 14.02 23.36
CA THR A 69 -7.32 13.76 24.11
C THR A 69 -8.34 14.89 24.02
N THR A 70 -8.02 15.99 23.32
CA THR A 70 -8.93 17.11 23.13
C THR A 70 -9.91 16.84 21.98
N SER A 71 -11.01 17.61 21.93
CA SER A 71 -11.99 17.53 20.84
C SER A 71 -11.41 17.92 19.47
N GLN A 72 -10.33 18.69 19.45
CA GLN A 72 -9.64 19.12 18.23
C GLN A 72 -8.13 18.85 18.34
N PRO A 73 -7.70 17.60 18.17
CA PRO A 73 -6.29 17.25 18.27
C PRO A 73 -5.48 17.88 17.13
N MET A 74 -4.33 18.46 17.46
CA MET A 74 -3.43 19.03 16.46
C MET A 74 -2.64 17.92 15.78
N ARG A 75 -2.90 17.71 14.49
CA ARG A 75 -2.31 16.62 13.70
C ARG A 75 -1.56 17.10 12.45
N ASN A 76 -1.75 18.38 12.08
CA ASN A 76 -1.16 18.92 10.85
C ASN A 76 -0.05 19.92 11.20
N PHE A 77 1.14 19.68 10.66
CA PHE A 77 2.33 20.49 10.88
C PHE A 77 2.93 20.90 9.53
N LEU A 78 3.32 22.16 9.40
CA LEU A 78 3.98 22.67 8.20
C LEU A 78 5.44 22.99 8.51
N PHE A 79 6.37 22.26 7.86
CA PHE A 79 7.80 22.54 7.95
C PHE A 79 8.24 23.48 6.84
N ARG A 80 8.82 24.60 7.22
CA ARG A 80 9.42 25.57 6.29
C ARG A 80 10.92 25.70 6.56
N GLY A 81 11.69 25.80 5.51
CA GLY A 81 13.13 25.99 5.56
C GLY A 81 13.78 25.67 4.22
N GLU A 82 15.03 26.04 4.06
CA GLU A 82 15.81 25.77 2.87
C GLU A 82 16.04 24.28 2.63
N ALA A 83 16.46 23.92 1.42
CA ALA A 83 16.84 22.54 1.14
C ALA A 83 18.01 22.12 2.04
N GLY A 84 18.00 20.87 2.53
CA GLY A 84 19.06 20.34 3.41
C GLY A 84 18.95 20.73 4.89
N THR A 85 17.92 21.47 5.33
CA THR A 85 17.75 21.86 6.75
C THR A 85 17.19 20.74 7.64
N GLY A 86 17.05 19.51 7.13
CA GLY A 86 16.64 18.35 7.92
C GLY A 86 15.12 18.19 8.11
N LYS A 87 14.29 18.78 7.24
CA LYS A 87 12.82 18.68 7.33
C LYS A 87 12.33 17.24 7.34
N THR A 88 12.78 16.43 6.41
CA THR A 88 12.43 15.01 6.31
C THR A 88 12.92 14.21 7.53
N MET A 89 14.16 14.47 7.97
CA MET A 89 14.66 13.85 9.20
C MET A 89 13.85 14.27 10.43
N GLY A 90 13.37 15.53 10.46
CA GLY A 90 12.46 16.02 11.49
C GLY A 90 11.11 15.29 11.47
N ALA A 91 10.52 15.06 10.30
CA ALA A 91 9.28 14.30 10.16
C ALA A 91 9.43 12.84 10.60
N GLN A 92 10.54 12.20 10.21
CA GLN A 92 10.86 10.85 10.68
C GLN A 92 11.09 10.80 12.20
N ALA A 93 11.77 11.80 12.76
CA ALA A 93 11.98 11.89 14.20
C ALA A 93 10.65 12.07 14.96
N ILE A 94 9.69 12.82 14.42
CA ILE A 94 8.36 12.92 15.02
C ILE A 94 7.67 11.54 15.01
N ALA A 95 7.70 10.83 13.90
CA ALA A 95 7.12 9.50 13.82
C ALA A 95 7.75 8.53 14.84
N ALA A 96 9.07 8.56 14.99
CA ALA A 96 9.78 7.78 16.00
C ALA A 96 9.40 8.16 17.44
N GLY A 97 9.32 9.46 17.74
CA GLY A 97 8.94 9.97 19.08
C GLY A 97 7.49 9.63 19.46
N LEU A 98 6.57 9.66 18.49
CA LEU A 98 5.18 9.28 18.68
C LEU A 98 4.95 7.76 18.58
N HIS A 99 5.97 7.00 18.19
CA HIS A 99 5.91 5.55 17.91
C HIS A 99 4.81 5.21 16.91
N LEU A 100 4.83 5.90 15.76
CA LEU A 100 3.88 5.71 14.67
C LEU A 100 4.60 5.32 13.37
N PRO A 101 3.97 4.48 12.53
CA PRO A 101 4.45 4.22 11.19
C PRO A 101 4.59 5.51 10.38
N TYR A 102 5.59 5.56 9.51
CA TYR A 102 5.89 6.72 8.67
C TYR A 102 5.70 6.38 7.20
N THR A 103 5.06 7.28 6.48
CA THR A 103 4.91 7.22 5.03
C THR A 103 5.31 8.55 4.40
N LEU A 104 5.78 8.50 3.17
CA LEU A 104 6.20 9.68 2.40
C LEU A 104 5.45 9.72 1.07
N MET A 105 4.94 10.87 0.72
CA MET A 105 4.36 11.14 -0.57
C MET A 105 4.97 12.41 -1.16
N THR A 106 5.53 12.31 -2.38
CA THR A 106 6.10 13.45 -3.07
C THR A 106 5.05 14.07 -3.99
N CYS A 107 4.76 15.34 -3.77
CA CYS A 107 3.84 16.12 -4.58
C CYS A 107 4.63 16.99 -5.58
N SER A 108 4.04 17.21 -6.75
CA SER A 108 4.55 18.09 -7.79
C SER A 108 3.45 19.03 -8.29
N ALA A 109 3.78 19.97 -9.17
CA ALA A 109 2.78 20.84 -9.79
C ALA A 109 1.70 20.06 -10.60
N ASN A 110 2.01 18.83 -11.03
CA ASN A 110 1.12 17.99 -11.79
C ASN A 110 0.43 16.92 -10.93
N THR A 111 0.53 17.01 -9.61
CA THR A 111 -0.16 16.06 -8.70
C THR A 111 -1.65 16.34 -8.72
N GLU A 112 -2.43 15.33 -9.13
CA GLU A 112 -3.88 15.40 -9.19
C GLU A 112 -4.52 14.86 -7.90
N ILE A 113 -5.81 15.10 -7.73
CA ILE A 113 -6.58 14.61 -6.58
C ILE A 113 -6.55 13.08 -6.52
N THR A 114 -6.60 12.42 -7.67
CA THR A 114 -6.53 10.96 -7.79
C THR A 114 -5.22 10.38 -7.27
N ASP A 115 -4.12 11.12 -7.43
CA ASP A 115 -2.82 10.73 -6.88
C ASP A 115 -2.79 10.81 -5.35
N LEU A 116 -3.61 11.69 -4.78
CA LEU A 116 -3.71 11.87 -3.32
C LEU A 116 -4.68 10.88 -2.67
N VAL A 117 -5.86 10.70 -3.27
CA VAL A 117 -6.92 9.89 -2.67
C VAL A 117 -6.94 8.45 -3.17
N GLY A 118 -6.20 8.14 -4.25
CA GLY A 118 -6.21 6.82 -4.88
C GLY A 118 -7.15 6.72 -6.07
N GLN A 119 -7.04 5.61 -6.77
CA GLN A 119 -7.80 5.38 -8.00
C GLN A 119 -8.26 3.94 -8.10
N PHE A 120 -9.32 3.75 -8.89
CA PHE A 120 -9.76 2.42 -9.28
C PHE A 120 -8.93 1.94 -10.47
N ILE A 121 -8.28 0.80 -10.32
CA ILE A 121 -7.56 0.16 -11.41
C ILE A 121 -8.13 -1.23 -11.69
N PRO A 122 -8.14 -1.68 -12.96
CA PRO A 122 -8.50 -3.06 -13.28
C PRO A 122 -7.56 -4.03 -12.53
N ASP A 123 -8.13 -5.00 -11.84
CA ASP A 123 -7.33 -6.03 -11.17
C ASP A 123 -6.86 -7.07 -12.19
N THR A 124 -5.68 -6.86 -12.73
CA THR A 124 -5.03 -7.80 -13.66
C THR A 124 -4.28 -8.94 -12.93
N ALA A 125 -4.15 -8.87 -11.62
CA ALA A 125 -3.42 -9.87 -10.83
C ALA A 125 -4.14 -11.23 -10.81
N GLY A 126 -5.46 -11.25 -11.01
CA GLY A 126 -6.22 -12.50 -11.17
C GLY A 126 -6.01 -13.19 -12.51
N ALA A 127 -5.41 -12.50 -13.51
CA ALA A 127 -5.18 -13.07 -14.84
C ALA A 127 -3.94 -13.99 -14.91
N VAL A 128 -3.14 -14.05 -13.88
CA VAL A 128 -1.89 -14.86 -13.83
C VAL A 128 -1.93 -15.88 -12.68
N SER A 129 -3.11 -16.28 -12.25
CA SER A 129 -3.21 -17.51 -11.46
C SER A 129 -2.98 -18.68 -12.42
N GLN A 130 -1.74 -19.16 -12.48
CA GLN A 130 -1.32 -20.38 -13.18
C GLN A 130 -1.93 -21.66 -12.56
N ALA A 131 -3.16 -21.59 -12.11
CA ALA A 131 -3.84 -22.72 -11.48
C ALA A 131 -4.79 -23.46 -12.43
N ASP A 132 -4.73 -23.17 -13.73
CA ASP A 132 -5.38 -23.98 -14.72
C ASP A 132 -4.37 -24.45 -15.77
N ALA A 133 -3.45 -25.31 -15.33
CA ALA A 133 -2.98 -26.38 -16.19
C ALA A 133 -4.21 -27.26 -16.47
N SER A 134 -5.12 -26.73 -17.27
CA SER A 134 -6.19 -27.50 -17.89
C SER A 134 -5.53 -28.72 -18.53
N SER A 135 -6.01 -29.91 -18.25
CA SER A 135 -5.63 -31.15 -18.90
C SER A 135 -5.30 -30.87 -20.37
N PRO A 136 -4.14 -31.30 -20.86
CA PRO A 136 -3.75 -31.04 -22.25
C PRO A 136 -4.91 -31.48 -23.15
N LEU A 137 -5.28 -30.62 -24.10
CA LEU A 137 -6.31 -30.97 -25.06
C LEU A 137 -5.90 -32.28 -25.75
N PRO A 138 -6.83 -33.26 -25.94
CA PRO A 138 -6.55 -34.50 -26.60
C PRO A 138 -6.02 -34.23 -28.01
N LYS A 139 -5.10 -35.04 -28.49
CA LYS A 139 -4.55 -34.92 -29.84
C LYS A 139 -5.61 -35.31 -30.86
N ILE A 140 -5.65 -34.60 -31.96
CA ILE A 140 -6.60 -34.90 -33.07
C ILE A 140 -6.46 -36.35 -33.54
N SER A 141 -5.23 -36.88 -33.57
CA SER A 141 -4.97 -38.30 -33.88
C SER A 141 -5.72 -39.26 -32.95
N ASP A 142 -5.80 -38.93 -31.68
CA ASP A 142 -6.37 -39.82 -30.66
C ASP A 142 -7.94 -39.75 -30.75
N ILE A 143 -8.46 -38.58 -31.10
CA ILE A 143 -9.92 -38.38 -31.35
C ILE A 143 -10.36 -39.23 -32.53
N ILE A 144 -9.57 -39.32 -33.60
CA ILE A 144 -9.92 -40.05 -34.81
C ILE A 144 -9.74 -41.57 -34.62
N MET A 145 -8.65 -41.96 -33.89
CA MET A 145 -8.28 -43.38 -33.76
C MET A 145 -9.07 -44.10 -32.67
N HIS A 146 -9.42 -43.41 -31.57
CA HIS A 146 -10.05 -44.00 -30.37
C HIS A 146 -11.08 -43.04 -29.74
N PRO A 147 -12.16 -42.68 -30.44
CA PRO A 147 -13.15 -41.75 -29.91
C PRO A 147 -13.73 -42.13 -28.54
N PRO A 148 -14.11 -43.41 -28.27
CA PRO A 148 -14.64 -43.79 -26.96
C PRO A 148 -13.69 -43.53 -25.80
N SER A 149 -12.40 -43.77 -25.97
CA SER A 149 -11.40 -43.56 -24.93
C SER A 149 -11.18 -42.09 -24.64
N VAL A 150 -11.20 -41.24 -25.67
CA VAL A 150 -11.10 -39.78 -25.50
C VAL A 150 -12.37 -39.22 -24.87
N TYR A 151 -13.53 -39.77 -25.20
CA TYR A 151 -14.79 -39.39 -24.57
C TYR A 151 -14.80 -39.73 -23.07
N GLU A 152 -14.27 -40.90 -22.70
CA GLU A 152 -14.12 -41.31 -21.30
C GLU A 152 -13.16 -40.37 -20.56
N GLU A 153 -12.02 -39.99 -21.17
CA GLU A 153 -11.09 -39.04 -20.57
C GLU A 153 -11.71 -37.67 -20.29
N LEU A 154 -12.61 -37.22 -21.17
CA LEU A 154 -13.29 -35.93 -21.05
C LEU A 154 -14.48 -35.93 -20.07
N THR A 155 -15.18 -37.05 -19.97
CA THR A 155 -16.46 -37.15 -19.25
C THR A 155 -16.41 -38.06 -18.03
N GLY A 156 -15.44 -38.97 -17.94
CA GLY A 156 -15.40 -40.05 -16.94
C GLY A 156 -16.35 -41.21 -17.23
N ILE A 157 -16.99 -41.21 -18.39
CA ILE A 157 -17.98 -42.26 -18.81
C ILE A 157 -17.49 -42.91 -20.08
N TYR A 158 -17.22 -44.23 -20.01
CA TYR A 158 -16.89 -45.02 -21.20
C TYR A 158 -18.15 -45.43 -21.92
N ASP A 159 -18.21 -45.22 -23.23
CA ASP A 159 -19.33 -45.59 -24.10
C ASP A 159 -18.77 -45.95 -25.50
N ASP A 160 -18.92 -47.22 -25.89
CA ASP A 160 -18.32 -47.79 -27.11
C ASP A 160 -18.99 -47.27 -28.40
N ASP A 161 -20.19 -46.70 -28.29
CA ASP A 161 -20.95 -46.16 -29.42
C ASP A 161 -20.59 -44.69 -29.74
N LYS A 162 -19.64 -44.07 -29.04
CA LYS A 162 -19.29 -42.68 -29.24
C LYS A 162 -18.39 -42.48 -30.47
N THR A 163 -18.82 -41.49 -31.28
CA THR A 163 -18.16 -41.12 -32.53
C THR A 163 -17.23 -39.91 -32.35
N GLU A 164 -16.43 -39.62 -33.39
CA GLU A 164 -15.60 -38.41 -33.45
C GLU A 164 -16.43 -37.13 -33.23
N ASP A 165 -17.62 -37.07 -33.81
CA ASP A 165 -18.52 -35.92 -33.69
C ASP A 165 -18.99 -35.72 -32.24
N ASP A 166 -19.27 -36.78 -31.51
CA ASP A 166 -19.65 -36.71 -30.08
C ASP A 166 -18.51 -36.14 -29.26
N VAL A 167 -17.28 -36.56 -29.50
CA VAL A 167 -16.07 -36.04 -28.81
C VAL A 167 -15.85 -34.57 -29.13
N LEU A 168 -15.97 -34.17 -30.40
CA LEU A 168 -15.83 -32.77 -30.81
C LEU A 168 -16.92 -31.90 -30.20
N GLN A 169 -18.18 -32.36 -30.19
CA GLN A 169 -19.27 -31.65 -29.57
C GLN A 169 -19.02 -31.44 -28.08
N LYS A 170 -18.51 -32.46 -27.39
CA LYS A 170 -18.14 -32.38 -25.94
C LYS A 170 -17.00 -31.43 -25.67
N LEU A 171 -16.00 -31.44 -26.54
CA LEU A 171 -14.88 -30.47 -26.46
C LEU A 171 -15.36 -29.02 -26.64
N ILE A 172 -16.26 -28.78 -27.57
CA ILE A 172 -16.88 -27.47 -27.82
C ILE A 172 -17.68 -27.05 -26.57
N GLU A 173 -18.49 -27.94 -26.00
CA GLU A 173 -19.26 -27.66 -24.79
C GLU A 173 -18.35 -27.29 -23.60
N ILE A 174 -17.27 -28.04 -23.40
CA ILE A 174 -16.28 -27.76 -22.35
C ILE A 174 -15.59 -26.41 -22.61
N ALA A 175 -15.20 -26.11 -23.85
CA ALA A 175 -14.57 -24.86 -24.22
C ALA A 175 -15.50 -23.66 -24.01
N VAL A 176 -16.75 -23.76 -24.43
CA VAL A 176 -17.78 -22.72 -24.19
C VAL A 176 -18.03 -22.54 -22.70
N GLY A 177 -18.15 -23.61 -21.93
CA GLY A 177 -18.32 -23.54 -20.48
C GLY A 177 -17.12 -22.87 -19.78
N ARG A 178 -15.89 -23.15 -20.22
CA ARG A 178 -14.67 -22.48 -19.71
C ARG A 178 -14.62 -21.00 -20.11
N LEU A 179 -15.07 -20.65 -21.31
CA LEU A 179 -15.17 -19.26 -21.76
C LEU A 179 -16.22 -18.49 -20.93
N ALA A 180 -17.39 -19.08 -20.71
CA ALA A 180 -18.43 -18.47 -19.89
C ALA A 180 -17.96 -18.27 -18.43
N GLN A 181 -17.30 -19.26 -17.84
CA GLN A 181 -16.69 -19.12 -16.50
C GLN A 181 -15.58 -18.06 -16.47
N LYS A 182 -14.81 -17.94 -17.56
CA LYS A 182 -13.82 -16.87 -17.67
C LYS A 182 -14.48 -15.50 -17.80
N GLU A 183 -15.54 -15.37 -18.57
CA GLU A 183 -16.30 -14.10 -18.64
C GLU A 183 -16.90 -13.69 -17.29
N GLU A 184 -17.39 -14.62 -16.48
CA GLU A 184 -17.81 -14.33 -15.10
C GLU A 184 -16.63 -13.97 -14.19
N GLN A 185 -15.46 -14.57 -14.38
CA GLN A 185 -14.25 -14.21 -13.65
C GLN A 185 -13.59 -12.92 -14.16
N TYR A 186 -13.72 -12.63 -15.47
CA TYR A 186 -13.25 -11.39 -16.10
C TYR A 186 -14.25 -10.24 -16.01
N GLY A 187 -15.41 -10.43 -15.38
CA GLY A 187 -16.25 -9.33 -14.96
C GLY A 187 -15.35 -8.38 -14.16
N GLN A 188 -14.99 -7.23 -14.77
CA GLN A 188 -13.98 -6.28 -14.37
C GLN A 188 -13.87 -6.18 -12.85
N ARG A 189 -12.98 -6.96 -12.23
CA ARG A 189 -12.62 -6.75 -10.85
C ARG A 189 -11.85 -5.45 -10.79
N ILE A 190 -12.56 -4.41 -10.46
CA ILE A 190 -11.96 -3.10 -10.20
C ILE A 190 -11.47 -3.13 -8.76
N ARG A 191 -10.17 -2.92 -8.59
CA ARG A 191 -9.56 -2.79 -7.27
C ARG A 191 -9.25 -1.33 -7.01
N TYR A 192 -9.67 -0.85 -5.84
CA TYR A 192 -9.23 0.44 -5.35
C TYR A 192 -7.83 0.32 -4.77
N VAL A 193 -6.93 1.19 -5.20
CA VAL A 193 -5.56 1.25 -4.69
C VAL A 193 -5.42 2.46 -3.79
N ASP A 194 -5.18 2.19 -2.51
CA ASP A 194 -4.94 3.22 -1.52
C ASP A 194 -3.58 3.90 -1.76
N THR A 195 -3.54 5.20 -1.61
CA THR A 195 -2.29 5.96 -1.61
C THR A 195 -1.67 5.96 -0.22
N PRO A 196 -0.37 6.30 -0.08
CA PRO A 196 0.27 6.46 1.23
C PRO A 196 -0.45 7.47 2.14
N LEU A 197 -1.05 8.52 1.57
CA LEU A 197 -1.85 9.47 2.32
C LEU A 197 -3.15 8.84 2.85
N LEU A 198 -3.84 8.09 2.02
CA LEU A 198 -5.09 7.45 2.44
C LEU A 198 -4.85 6.33 3.46
N GLU A 199 -3.77 5.55 3.29
CA GLU A 199 -3.34 4.58 4.31
C GLU A 199 -3.03 5.28 5.64
N ALA A 200 -2.31 6.41 5.59
CA ALA A 200 -1.99 7.18 6.80
C ALA A 200 -3.24 7.70 7.53
N ILE A 201 -4.23 8.19 6.77
CA ILE A 201 -5.50 8.65 7.35
C ILE A 201 -6.27 7.48 7.96
N ARG A 202 -6.34 6.35 7.25
CA ARG A 202 -7.11 5.17 7.67
C ARG A 202 -6.53 4.49 8.90
N TYR A 203 -5.21 4.36 8.94
CA TYR A 203 -4.52 3.60 9.98
C TYR A 203 -3.82 4.47 11.02
N GLY A 204 -3.81 5.79 10.86
CA GLY A 204 -3.22 6.72 11.81
C GLY A 204 -1.70 6.77 11.75
N TYR A 205 -1.11 6.77 10.55
CA TYR A 205 0.33 6.91 10.34
C TYR A 205 0.75 8.39 10.26
N VAL A 206 2.03 8.65 10.40
CA VAL A 206 2.61 9.95 10.06
C VAL A 206 2.89 9.97 8.56
N CYS A 207 2.23 10.88 7.83
CA CYS A 207 2.45 11.07 6.41
C CYS A 207 3.16 12.39 6.14
N GLU A 208 4.33 12.33 5.53
CA GLU A 208 5.01 13.53 5.01
C GLU A 208 4.58 13.79 3.57
N LEU A 209 3.98 14.97 3.33
CA LEU A 209 3.74 15.46 1.99
C LEU A 209 4.90 16.38 1.60
N GLN A 210 5.77 15.91 0.72
CA GLN A 210 6.96 16.63 0.30
C GLN A 210 6.71 17.32 -1.04
N GLU A 211 6.89 18.64 -1.09
CA GLU A 211 6.88 19.37 -2.35
C GLU A 211 8.20 19.14 -3.09
N ARG A 212 8.13 18.68 -4.33
CA ARG A 212 9.29 18.62 -5.21
C ARG A 212 9.61 20.04 -5.69
N ALA A 213 10.70 20.62 -5.20
CA ALA A 213 11.17 21.90 -5.69
C ALA A 213 11.39 21.80 -7.22
N THR A 214 10.58 22.49 -8.00
CA THR A 214 10.88 22.76 -9.41
C THR A 214 12.08 23.69 -9.43
N ARG A 215 13.21 23.23 -9.94
CA ARG A 215 14.34 24.11 -10.25
C ARG A 215 13.84 25.10 -11.30
N SER A 216 13.64 26.35 -10.89
CA SER A 216 13.50 27.50 -11.77
C SER A 216 14.82 27.79 -12.45
#